data_f0c1ffa1b6be81c78b8610a1bde1b2f3
#
_entry.id   f0c1ffa1b6be81c78b8610a1bde1b2f3
#
_cell.length_a   1.000
_cell.length_b   1.000
_cell.length_c   1.000
_cell.angle_alpha   90.00
_cell.angle_beta   90.00
_cell.angle_gamma   90.00
#
_symmetry.space_group_name_H-M   'P 1'
#
loop_
_entity.id
_entity.type
_entity.pdbx_description
1 polymer ?
#
loop_
_entity_poly.entity_id
_entity_poly.type
_entity_poly.pdbx_seq_one_letter_code
_entity_poly.pdbx_strand_id
1 'polypeptide(L)'
;STLRIKIFRQHLGMYLGGYIAQDVFNAVFTYYVVFVLMQEASMASNLLGTMAIFQFIAVIAMIPLCIRFGPAPSYRMVVVLFGLASLSYAVLYYAGLSDVYALLLLISAVAGLGRGGINYVPWNTYTYIADVDEVITGQRREGIFAGIMTLTRKASQAGAVMLVGIVMQMSGFVSGQKTQPAEVSHTILLILSVGTLLVLFCGFLVSLRFRLNLQTHSTLREETAKMRESGRAMPEAASPHARATVEMLAGMPFESLWGNNNIGYLNRNKPAAPSLKGRAVLNSTYNRG
;
A
#
# COMPACT_ATOMS: atom_id res chain seq x y z
N SER A 1 -10.13 -12.20 -10.88
CA SER A 1 -8.72 -11.93 -10.61
C SER A 1 -8.62 -10.76 -9.62
N THR A 2 -7.88 -10.92 -8.54
CA THR A 2 -7.70 -9.98 -7.42
C THR A 2 -7.24 -8.58 -7.88
N LEU A 3 -6.40 -8.52 -8.92
CA LEU A 3 -5.94 -7.26 -9.52
C LEU A 3 -7.05 -6.44 -10.22
N ARG A 4 -8.24 -7.00 -10.44
CA ARG A 4 -9.38 -6.24 -10.98
C ARG A 4 -10.04 -5.36 -9.92
N ILE A 5 -9.84 -5.63 -8.64
CA ILE A 5 -10.41 -4.87 -7.54
C ILE A 5 -9.72 -3.51 -7.46
N LYS A 6 -10.48 -2.42 -7.70
CA LYS A 6 -9.96 -1.05 -7.78
C LYS A 6 -9.24 -0.64 -6.50
N ILE A 7 -9.86 -0.90 -5.35
CA ILE A 7 -9.31 -0.52 -4.05
C ILE A 7 -7.99 -1.27 -3.76
N PHE A 8 -7.87 -2.53 -4.19
CA PHE A 8 -6.63 -3.28 -4.05
C PHE A 8 -5.50 -2.70 -4.91
N ARG A 9 -5.76 -2.31 -6.16
CA ARG A 9 -4.74 -1.65 -7.00
C ARG A 9 -4.24 -0.34 -6.39
N GLN A 10 -5.15 0.45 -5.81
CA GLN A 10 -4.77 1.68 -5.10
C GLN A 10 -3.92 1.38 -3.87
N HIS A 11 -4.34 0.40 -3.07
CA HIS A 11 -3.57 -0.05 -1.91
C HIS A 11 -2.18 -0.57 -2.31
N LEU A 12 -2.11 -1.41 -3.35
CA LEU A 12 -0.84 -1.93 -3.87
C LEU A 12 0.07 -0.80 -4.38
N GLY A 13 -0.51 0.22 -5.03
CA GLY A 13 0.24 1.40 -5.48
C GLY A 13 0.82 2.22 -4.31
N MET A 14 0.05 2.43 -3.23
CA MET A 14 0.56 3.05 -2.00
C MET A 14 1.67 2.21 -1.36
N TYR A 15 1.44 0.91 -1.23
CA TYR A 15 2.40 -0.05 -0.68
C TYR A 15 3.72 -0.03 -1.45
N LEU A 16 3.67 -0.22 -2.77
CA LEU A 16 4.86 -0.24 -3.62
C LEU A 16 5.55 1.13 -3.67
N GLY A 17 4.79 2.23 -3.77
CA GLY A 17 5.36 3.58 -3.76
C GLY A 17 6.19 3.87 -2.52
N GLY A 18 5.70 3.49 -1.34
CA GLY A 18 6.45 3.65 -0.10
C GLY A 18 7.67 2.71 0.00
N TYR A 19 7.52 1.45 -0.36
CA TYR A 19 8.60 0.47 -0.23
C TYR A 19 9.70 0.65 -1.28
N ILE A 20 9.36 0.92 -2.53
CA ILE A 20 10.35 1.17 -3.58
C ILE A 20 11.18 2.43 -3.24
N ALA A 21 10.55 3.47 -2.69
CA ALA A 21 11.26 4.66 -2.25
C ALA A 21 12.28 4.33 -1.14
N GLN A 22 11.93 3.47 -0.18
CA GLN A 22 12.86 2.99 0.84
C GLN A 22 14.00 2.16 0.23
N ASP A 23 13.73 1.35 -0.80
CA ASP A 23 14.77 0.56 -1.46
C ASP A 23 15.73 1.44 -2.23
N VAL A 24 15.24 2.44 -2.98
CA VAL A 24 16.05 3.43 -3.69
C VAL A 24 16.94 4.19 -2.69
N PHE A 25 16.36 4.67 -1.59
CA PHE A 25 17.09 5.35 -0.53
C PHE A 25 18.19 4.43 0.06
N ASN A 26 17.85 3.22 0.45
CA ASN A 26 18.79 2.28 1.08
C ASN A 26 19.92 1.88 0.13
N ALA A 27 19.65 1.74 -1.17
CA ALA A 27 20.63 1.33 -2.16
C ALA A 27 21.81 2.32 -2.27
N VAL A 28 21.58 3.60 -2.00
CA VAL A 28 22.62 4.64 -2.11
C VAL A 28 23.03 5.25 -0.77
N PHE A 29 22.32 4.97 0.33
CA PHE A 29 22.56 5.67 1.60
C PHE A 29 23.97 5.45 2.15
N THR A 30 24.47 4.22 2.11
CA THR A 30 25.86 3.94 2.54
C THR A 30 26.87 4.63 1.62
N TYR A 31 26.62 4.65 0.31
CA TYR A 31 27.47 5.38 -0.63
C TYR A 31 27.44 6.90 -0.39
N TYR A 32 26.29 7.46 -0.01
CA TYR A 32 26.18 8.85 0.41
C TYR A 32 27.09 9.14 1.59
N VAL A 33 27.07 8.33 2.64
CA VAL A 33 27.91 8.55 3.83
C VAL A 33 29.41 8.42 3.48
N VAL A 34 29.76 7.41 2.71
CA VAL A 34 31.19 7.11 2.42
C VAL A 34 31.78 8.05 1.35
N PHE A 35 31.07 8.28 0.25
CA PHE A 35 31.62 8.99 -0.91
C PHE A 35 31.19 10.45 -1.02
N VAL A 36 30.08 10.85 -0.42
CA VAL A 36 29.61 12.23 -0.45
C VAL A 36 29.99 12.95 0.84
N LEU A 37 29.74 12.34 2.00
CA LEU A 37 30.16 12.90 3.30
C LEU A 37 31.61 12.62 3.64
N MET A 38 32.28 11.72 2.90
CA MET A 38 33.66 11.30 3.15
C MET A 38 33.88 10.74 4.57
N GLN A 39 32.87 10.05 5.10
CA GLN A 39 32.88 9.48 6.44
C GLN A 39 33.08 7.96 6.39
N GLU A 40 33.39 7.37 7.53
CA GLU A 40 33.55 5.92 7.64
C GLU A 40 32.19 5.18 7.51
N ALA A 41 32.24 3.94 7.06
CA ALA A 41 31.07 3.06 6.98
C ALA A 41 30.38 2.80 8.36
N SER A 42 31.13 2.91 9.45
CA SER A 42 30.64 2.86 10.81
C SER A 42 29.59 3.94 11.09
N MET A 43 29.77 5.14 10.53
CA MET A 43 28.81 6.23 10.63
C MET A 43 27.50 5.89 9.90
N ALA A 44 27.57 5.28 8.72
CA ALA A 44 26.37 4.81 8.02
C ALA A 44 25.58 3.81 8.88
N SER A 45 26.26 2.90 9.57
CA SER A 45 25.63 1.94 10.48
C SER A 45 24.92 2.64 11.65
N ASN A 46 25.54 3.66 12.23
CA ASN A 46 24.95 4.44 13.33
C ASN A 46 23.69 5.20 12.88
N LEU A 47 23.73 5.82 11.69
CA LEU A 47 22.58 6.54 11.13
C LEU A 47 21.44 5.59 10.78
N LEU A 48 21.74 4.43 10.17
CA LEU A 48 20.76 3.39 9.88
C LEU A 48 20.19 2.77 11.16
N GLY A 49 21.01 2.57 12.18
CA GLY A 49 20.59 2.11 13.50
C GLY A 49 19.62 3.10 14.16
N THR A 50 19.91 4.40 14.08
CA THR A 50 19.01 5.46 14.53
C THR A 50 17.68 5.42 13.78
N MET A 51 17.72 5.29 12.44
CA MET A 51 16.50 5.12 11.65
C MET A 51 15.68 3.91 12.11
N ALA A 52 16.33 2.78 12.40
CA ALA A 52 15.64 1.56 12.80
C ALA A 52 14.94 1.73 14.18
N ILE A 53 15.59 2.40 15.14
CA ILE A 53 14.98 2.68 16.45
C ILE A 53 13.73 3.56 16.28
N PHE A 54 13.84 4.66 15.54
CA PHE A 54 12.71 5.56 15.34
C PHE A 54 11.62 4.95 14.43
N GLN A 55 11.98 4.04 13.52
CA GLN A 55 11.02 3.25 12.75
C GLN A 55 10.17 2.34 13.67
N PHE A 56 10.76 1.72 14.67
CA PHE A 56 10.04 0.93 15.67
C PHE A 56 9.09 1.81 16.49
N ILE A 57 9.56 2.96 16.98
CA ILE A 57 8.73 3.93 17.71
C ILE A 57 7.55 4.39 16.84
N ALA A 58 7.79 4.66 15.58
CA ALA A 58 6.76 5.10 14.63
C ALA A 58 5.66 4.06 14.44
N VAL A 59 5.99 2.76 14.39
CA VAL A 59 4.98 1.70 14.27
C VAL A 59 3.97 1.78 15.42
N ILE A 60 4.44 2.02 16.66
CA ILE A 60 3.57 2.17 17.82
C ILE A 60 2.74 3.45 17.72
N ALA A 61 3.37 4.57 17.35
CA ALA A 61 2.70 5.87 17.22
C ALA A 61 1.65 5.89 16.08
N MET A 62 1.81 5.05 15.07
CA MET A 62 0.88 4.97 13.95
C MET A 62 -0.47 4.34 14.31
N ILE A 63 -0.54 3.54 15.38
CA ILE A 63 -1.81 2.93 15.82
C ILE A 63 -2.86 4.00 16.12
N PRO A 64 -2.67 4.92 17.08
CA PRO A 64 -3.64 5.97 17.37
C PRO A 64 -3.83 6.95 16.19
N LEU A 65 -2.79 7.20 15.39
CA LEU A 65 -2.89 8.06 14.22
C LEU A 65 -3.86 7.49 13.17
N CYS A 66 -3.73 6.20 12.86
CA CYS A 66 -4.62 5.53 11.90
C CYS A 66 -6.06 5.45 12.42
N ILE A 67 -6.26 5.28 13.73
CA ILE A 67 -7.59 5.31 14.34
C ILE A 67 -8.20 6.71 14.22
N ARG A 68 -7.45 7.77 14.49
CA ARG A 68 -7.96 9.14 14.52
C ARG A 68 -8.19 9.74 13.12
N PHE A 69 -7.24 9.56 12.22
CA PHE A 69 -7.23 10.22 10.90
C PHE A 69 -7.58 9.28 9.75
N GLY A 70 -7.55 7.97 9.98
CA GLY A 70 -7.69 6.95 8.96
C GLY A 70 -6.39 6.63 8.23
N PRO A 71 -6.37 5.54 7.44
CA PRO A 71 -5.13 5.03 6.83
C PRO A 71 -4.55 5.97 5.75
N ALA A 72 -5.36 6.54 4.86
CA ALA A 72 -4.85 7.35 3.76
C ALA A 72 -4.23 8.68 4.22
N PRO A 73 -4.85 9.49 5.11
CA PRO A 73 -4.20 10.67 5.67
C PRO A 73 -2.92 10.34 6.43
N SER A 74 -2.96 9.28 7.26
CA SER A 74 -1.78 8.84 8.03
C SER A 74 -0.63 8.43 7.10
N TYR A 75 -0.92 7.71 6.01
CA TYR A 75 0.09 7.39 4.99
C TYR A 75 0.69 8.66 4.37
N ARG A 76 -0.13 9.64 4.01
CA ARG A 76 0.36 10.91 3.42
C ARG A 76 1.28 11.67 4.36
N MET A 77 0.95 11.71 5.65
CA MET A 77 1.80 12.37 6.66
C MET A 77 3.20 11.74 6.72
N VAL A 78 3.29 10.42 6.77
CA VAL A 78 4.57 9.73 6.89
C VAL A 78 5.36 9.73 5.58
N VAL A 79 4.70 9.73 4.42
CA VAL A 79 5.34 9.91 3.11
C VAL A 79 5.99 11.28 3.00
N VAL A 80 5.29 12.34 3.41
CA VAL A 80 5.83 13.71 3.45
C VAL A 80 7.01 13.77 4.43
N LEU A 81 6.88 13.18 5.60
CA LEU A 81 7.94 13.16 6.61
C LEU A 81 9.22 12.49 6.10
N PHE A 82 9.09 11.32 5.47
CA PHE A 82 10.24 10.63 4.88
C PHE A 82 10.82 11.37 3.69
N GLY A 83 9.98 11.99 2.85
CA GLY A 83 10.41 12.82 1.73
C GLY A 83 11.20 14.05 2.17
N LEU A 84 10.73 14.75 3.20
CA LEU A 84 11.43 15.88 3.79
C LEU A 84 12.79 15.45 4.37
N ALA A 85 12.84 14.32 5.10
CA ALA A 85 14.09 13.79 5.61
C ALA A 85 15.08 13.45 4.49
N SER A 86 14.60 12.80 3.43
CA SER A 86 15.42 12.47 2.25
C SER A 86 15.99 13.72 1.57
N LEU A 87 15.16 14.76 1.42
CA LEU A 87 15.61 16.06 0.88
C LEU A 87 16.62 16.76 1.80
N SER A 88 16.43 16.67 3.12
CA SER A 88 17.29 17.32 4.10
C SER A 88 18.73 16.83 4.03
N TYR A 89 19.00 15.58 3.66
CA TYR A 89 20.37 15.11 3.44
C TYR A 89 21.07 15.85 2.31
N ALA A 90 20.38 16.14 1.21
CA ALA A 90 20.93 16.92 0.12
C ALA A 90 21.10 18.40 0.51
N VAL A 91 20.13 18.97 1.23
CA VAL A 91 20.20 20.35 1.73
C VAL A 91 21.40 20.53 2.67
N LEU A 92 21.64 19.59 3.60
CA LEU A 92 22.80 19.64 4.50
C LEU A 92 24.12 19.64 3.71
N TYR A 93 24.23 18.83 2.70
CA TYR A 93 25.43 18.79 1.86
C TYR A 93 25.71 20.13 1.18
N TYR A 94 24.72 20.71 0.51
CA TYR A 94 24.89 22.00 -0.19
C TYR A 94 25.02 23.20 0.76
N ALA A 95 24.51 23.09 1.99
CA ALA A 95 24.67 24.12 3.03
C ALA A 95 26.04 24.05 3.74
N GLY A 96 26.88 23.04 3.45
CA GLY A 96 28.15 22.84 4.15
C GLY A 96 28.01 22.44 5.60
N LEU A 97 26.86 21.85 5.98
CA LEU A 97 26.53 21.43 7.35
C LEU A 97 26.61 19.90 7.53
N SER A 98 27.19 19.22 6.55
CA SER A 98 27.29 17.75 6.55
C SER A 98 28.20 17.16 7.66
N ASP A 99 29.06 17.97 8.26
CA ASP A 99 29.92 17.56 9.37
C ASP A 99 29.23 17.64 10.75
N VAL A 100 28.03 18.21 10.80
CA VAL A 100 27.28 18.33 12.05
C VAL A 100 26.55 17.00 12.34
N TYR A 101 27.22 16.09 13.04
CA TYR A 101 26.71 14.75 13.35
C TYR A 101 25.33 14.75 14.00
N ALA A 102 25.06 15.70 14.90
CA ALA A 102 23.76 15.82 15.56
C ALA A 102 22.60 16.08 14.55
N LEU A 103 22.85 16.87 13.50
CA LEU A 103 21.86 17.10 12.44
C LEU A 103 21.60 15.83 11.61
N LEU A 104 22.65 15.08 11.30
CA LEU A 104 22.52 13.81 10.59
C LEU A 104 21.71 12.79 11.41
N LEU A 105 21.95 12.71 12.72
CA LEU A 105 21.15 11.87 13.63
C LEU A 105 19.69 12.31 13.68
N LEU A 106 19.44 13.62 13.77
CA LEU A 106 18.08 14.17 13.78
C LEU A 106 17.32 13.81 12.50
N ILE A 107 17.95 14.02 11.34
CA ILE A 107 17.34 13.66 10.04
C ILE A 107 17.12 12.16 9.95
N SER A 108 18.05 11.35 10.44
CA SER A 108 17.90 9.89 10.50
C SER A 108 16.73 9.48 11.38
N ALA A 109 16.52 10.14 12.52
CA ALA A 109 15.38 9.92 13.39
C ALA A 109 14.05 10.24 12.65
N VAL A 110 13.98 11.38 11.98
CA VAL A 110 12.81 11.79 11.18
C VAL A 110 12.56 10.83 10.03
N ALA A 111 13.62 10.40 9.32
CA ALA A 111 13.53 9.39 8.28
C ALA A 111 12.97 8.07 8.82
N GLY A 112 13.43 7.65 10.00
CA GLY A 112 12.95 6.46 10.70
C GLY A 112 11.46 6.54 11.01
N LEU A 113 10.98 7.67 11.54
CA LEU A 113 9.56 7.91 11.80
C LEU A 113 8.72 7.78 10.52
N GLY A 114 9.15 8.40 9.43
CA GLY A 114 8.48 8.30 8.14
C GLY A 114 8.41 6.86 7.63
N ARG A 115 9.54 6.14 7.67
CA ARG A 115 9.65 4.73 7.23
C ARG A 115 8.78 3.78 8.04
N GLY A 116 8.72 3.96 9.36
CA GLY A 116 7.88 3.13 10.23
C GLY A 116 6.41 3.24 9.88
N GLY A 117 5.92 4.43 9.60
CA GLY A 117 4.55 4.64 9.18
C GLY A 117 4.27 4.07 7.78
N ILE A 118 5.19 4.24 6.82
CA ILE A 118 5.09 3.62 5.49
C ILE A 118 5.01 2.10 5.59
N ASN A 119 5.71 1.49 6.52
CA ASN A 119 5.67 0.04 6.74
C ASN A 119 4.37 -0.38 7.43
N TYR A 120 3.89 0.38 8.42
CA TYR A 120 2.71 0.03 9.20
C TYR A 120 1.40 0.16 8.42
N VAL A 121 1.17 1.31 7.77
CA VAL A 121 -0.16 1.63 7.21
C VAL A 121 -0.66 0.62 6.18
N PRO A 122 0.12 0.19 5.17
CA PRO A 122 -0.37 -0.79 4.20
C PRO A 122 -0.66 -2.16 4.82
N TRP A 123 0.17 -2.63 5.74
CA TRP A 123 -0.05 -3.91 6.41
C TRP A 123 -1.25 -3.89 7.35
N ASN A 124 -1.51 -2.76 8.02
CA ASN A 124 -2.73 -2.60 8.82
C ASN A 124 -3.98 -2.55 7.93
N THR A 125 -3.88 -1.97 6.74
CA THR A 125 -5.03 -1.73 5.86
C THR A 125 -5.37 -2.93 4.98
N TYR A 126 -4.44 -3.88 4.76
CA TYR A 126 -4.68 -5.00 3.85
C TYR A 126 -5.82 -5.91 4.31
N THR A 127 -6.05 -6.03 5.61
CA THR A 127 -7.16 -6.80 6.19
C THR A 127 -8.52 -6.22 5.77
N TYR A 128 -8.62 -4.87 5.68
CA TYR A 128 -9.82 -4.19 5.20
C TYR A 128 -10.07 -4.46 3.71
N ILE A 129 -9.00 -4.66 2.93
CA ILE A 129 -9.11 -5.02 1.51
C ILE A 129 -9.66 -6.45 1.37
N ALA A 130 -9.29 -7.35 2.26
CA ALA A 130 -9.83 -8.71 2.27
C ALA A 130 -11.35 -8.72 2.56
N ASP A 131 -11.83 -7.82 3.42
CA ASP A 131 -13.26 -7.65 3.68
C ASP A 131 -14.00 -7.11 2.43
N VAL A 132 -13.38 -6.19 1.66
CA VAL A 132 -13.94 -5.75 0.36
C VAL A 132 -14.02 -6.91 -0.64
N ASP A 133 -12.99 -7.75 -0.71
CA ASP A 133 -13.00 -8.94 -1.56
C ASP A 133 -14.09 -9.93 -1.16
N GLU A 134 -14.34 -10.10 0.13
CA GLU A 134 -15.39 -10.96 0.65
C GLU A 134 -16.77 -10.49 0.19
N VAL A 135 -17.06 -9.19 0.24
CA VAL A 135 -18.30 -8.63 -0.30
C VAL A 135 -18.45 -8.92 -1.79
N ILE A 136 -17.36 -8.86 -2.56
CA ILE A 136 -17.39 -9.10 -4.00
C ILE A 136 -17.60 -10.58 -4.32
N THR A 137 -16.89 -11.48 -3.61
CA THR A 137 -16.77 -12.90 -4.01
C THR A 137 -17.54 -13.86 -3.12
N GLY A 138 -17.99 -13.41 -1.96
CA GLY A 138 -18.56 -14.27 -0.92
C GLY A 138 -17.53 -15.20 -0.25
N GLN A 139 -16.24 -14.95 -0.44
CA GLN A 139 -15.14 -15.76 0.08
C GLN A 139 -14.05 -14.89 0.69
N ARG A 140 -13.53 -15.29 1.84
CA ARG A 140 -12.43 -14.61 2.51
C ARG A 140 -11.09 -15.16 2.03
N ARG A 141 -10.35 -14.39 1.24
CA ARG A 141 -9.13 -14.83 0.55
C ARG A 141 -7.89 -14.02 0.94
N GLU A 142 -7.70 -13.74 2.23
CA GLU A 142 -6.61 -12.90 2.76
C GLU A 142 -5.22 -13.35 2.27
N GLY A 143 -4.94 -14.66 2.26
CA GLY A 143 -3.65 -15.19 1.85
C GLY A 143 -3.26 -14.84 0.40
N ILE A 144 -4.23 -14.70 -0.50
CA ILE A 144 -3.96 -14.32 -1.90
C ILE A 144 -3.45 -12.88 -1.97
N PHE A 145 -4.03 -11.96 -1.19
CA PHE A 145 -3.60 -10.56 -1.15
C PHE A 145 -2.21 -10.43 -0.56
N ALA A 146 -1.93 -11.07 0.58
CA ALA A 146 -0.62 -11.10 1.20
C ALA A 146 0.44 -11.70 0.25
N GLY A 147 0.11 -12.78 -0.46
CA GLY A 147 0.98 -13.41 -1.45
C GLY A 147 1.33 -12.46 -2.61
N ILE A 148 0.32 -11.77 -3.19
CA ILE A 148 0.53 -10.80 -4.27
C ILE A 148 1.36 -9.61 -3.77
N MET A 149 1.07 -9.07 -2.58
CA MET A 149 1.84 -7.98 -1.98
C MET A 149 3.31 -8.39 -1.81
N THR A 150 3.57 -9.56 -1.26
CA THR A 150 4.93 -10.06 -1.03
C THR A 150 5.67 -10.30 -2.35
N LEU A 151 5.03 -10.93 -3.33
CA LEU A 151 5.63 -11.20 -4.63
C LEU A 151 6.00 -9.90 -5.38
N THR A 152 5.03 -8.98 -5.49
CA THR A 152 5.25 -7.69 -6.15
C THR A 152 6.29 -6.86 -5.42
N ARG A 153 6.33 -6.90 -4.08
CA ARG A 153 7.35 -6.24 -3.26
C ARG A 153 8.75 -6.75 -3.59
N LYS A 154 8.96 -8.06 -3.66
CA LYS A 154 10.28 -8.65 -3.96
C LYS A 154 10.71 -8.36 -5.40
N ALA A 155 9.80 -8.47 -6.36
CA ALA A 155 10.09 -8.14 -7.76
C ALA A 155 10.45 -6.64 -7.92
N SER A 156 9.69 -5.74 -7.28
CA SER A 156 9.94 -4.29 -7.32
C SER A 156 11.26 -3.91 -6.63
N GLN A 157 11.60 -4.58 -5.53
CA GLN A 157 12.89 -4.39 -4.85
C GLN A 157 14.07 -4.73 -5.77
N ALA A 158 14.01 -5.90 -6.42
CA ALA A 158 15.05 -6.31 -7.37
C ALA A 158 15.19 -5.29 -8.51
N GLY A 159 14.06 -4.85 -9.09
CA GLY A 159 14.04 -3.84 -10.14
C GLY A 159 14.61 -2.49 -9.68
N ALA A 160 14.26 -2.02 -8.49
CA ALA A 160 14.74 -0.75 -7.96
C ALA A 160 16.26 -0.77 -7.75
N VAL A 161 16.79 -1.84 -7.12
CA VAL A 161 18.24 -1.99 -6.89
C VAL A 161 18.99 -2.09 -8.21
N MET A 162 18.45 -2.84 -9.19
CA MET A 162 19.04 -2.95 -10.52
C MET A 162 19.11 -1.58 -11.22
N LEU A 163 18.02 -0.81 -11.21
CA LEU A 163 17.98 0.52 -11.82
C LEU A 163 18.97 1.47 -11.15
N VAL A 164 19.06 1.48 -9.83
CA VAL A 164 20.06 2.27 -9.11
C VAL A 164 21.47 1.86 -9.52
N GLY A 165 21.76 0.56 -9.62
CA GLY A 165 23.06 0.06 -10.06
C GLY A 165 23.43 0.52 -11.48
N ILE A 166 22.46 0.47 -12.42
CA ILE A 166 22.66 0.96 -13.79
C ILE A 166 22.98 2.46 -13.80
N VAL A 167 22.20 3.28 -13.07
CA VAL A 167 22.43 4.74 -13.00
C VAL A 167 23.79 5.07 -12.39
N MET A 168 24.19 4.35 -11.32
CA MET A 168 25.50 4.50 -10.70
C MET A 168 26.62 4.14 -11.69
N GLN A 169 26.49 3.04 -12.42
CA GLN A 169 27.45 2.64 -13.43
C GLN A 169 27.58 3.69 -14.56
N MET A 170 26.45 4.23 -15.03
CA MET A 170 26.43 5.27 -16.08
C MET A 170 27.06 6.58 -15.61
N SER A 171 27.04 6.88 -14.31
CA SER A 171 27.72 8.06 -13.74
C SER A 171 29.23 7.89 -13.58
N GLY A 172 29.79 6.72 -13.92
CA GLY A 172 31.22 6.45 -13.80
C GLY A 172 31.65 5.90 -12.45
N PHE A 173 30.73 5.29 -11.68
CA PHE A 173 31.07 4.65 -10.42
C PHE A 173 32.06 3.50 -10.63
N VAL A 174 33.19 3.54 -9.92
CA VAL A 174 34.23 2.51 -9.96
C VAL A 174 34.29 1.78 -8.63
N SER A 175 33.96 0.49 -8.66
CA SER A 175 34.00 -0.35 -7.46
C SER A 175 35.43 -0.50 -6.94
N GLY A 176 35.60 -0.45 -5.60
CA GLY A 176 36.89 -0.63 -4.93
C GLY A 176 37.75 0.63 -4.81
N GLN A 177 37.39 1.75 -5.45
CA GLN A 177 38.07 3.03 -5.26
C GLN A 177 37.58 3.74 -3.99
N LYS A 178 38.52 4.34 -3.23
CA LYS A 178 38.20 5.10 -2.01
C LYS A 178 37.58 6.46 -2.32
N THR A 179 37.90 7.04 -3.45
CA THR A 179 37.36 8.33 -3.93
C THR A 179 36.66 8.10 -5.26
N GLN A 180 35.54 8.78 -5.45
CA GLN A 180 34.74 8.69 -6.67
C GLN A 180 34.78 10.04 -7.42
N PRO A 181 34.56 10.05 -8.75
CA PRO A 181 34.37 11.30 -9.49
C PRO A 181 33.25 12.16 -8.91
N ALA A 182 33.35 13.50 -9.06
CA ALA A 182 32.34 14.43 -8.56
C ALA A 182 30.93 14.13 -9.12
N GLU A 183 30.84 13.69 -10.37
CA GLU A 183 29.62 13.29 -11.04
C GLU A 183 28.89 12.14 -10.32
N VAL A 184 29.65 11.18 -9.78
CA VAL A 184 29.12 10.07 -8.98
C VAL A 184 28.52 10.59 -7.68
N SER A 185 29.19 11.53 -6.99
CA SER A 185 28.69 12.12 -5.75
C SER A 185 27.38 12.89 -6.00
N HIS A 186 27.28 13.64 -7.07
CA HIS A 186 26.03 14.31 -7.49
C HIS A 186 24.92 13.29 -7.82
N THR A 187 25.27 12.21 -8.52
CA THR A 187 24.31 11.16 -8.85
C THR A 187 23.76 10.48 -7.58
N ILE A 188 24.64 10.17 -6.61
CA ILE A 188 24.21 9.62 -5.31
C ILE A 188 23.21 10.56 -4.62
N LEU A 189 23.52 11.87 -4.57
CA LEU A 189 22.61 12.87 -3.98
C LEU A 189 21.28 12.96 -4.72
N LEU A 190 21.29 12.92 -6.05
CA LEU A 190 20.07 12.95 -6.86
C LEU A 190 19.21 11.71 -6.62
N ILE A 191 19.80 10.52 -6.57
CA ILE A 191 19.05 9.29 -6.30
C ILE A 191 18.48 9.33 -4.89
N LEU A 192 19.31 9.72 -3.90
CA LEU A 192 18.90 9.77 -2.49
C LEU A 192 17.74 10.74 -2.27
N SER A 193 17.77 11.91 -2.87
CA SER A 193 16.76 12.97 -2.70
C SER A 193 15.66 12.88 -3.77
N VAL A 194 15.95 13.26 -5.00
CA VAL A 194 14.97 13.37 -6.08
C VAL A 194 14.40 12.01 -6.47
N GLY A 195 15.25 10.98 -6.59
CA GLY A 195 14.82 9.63 -6.92
C GLY A 195 13.83 9.07 -5.89
N THR A 196 14.16 9.20 -4.61
CA THR A 196 13.28 8.80 -3.50
C THR A 196 11.98 9.61 -3.51
N LEU A 197 12.06 10.95 -3.68
CA LEU A 197 10.88 11.82 -3.72
C LEU A 197 9.94 11.51 -4.88
N LEU A 198 10.44 11.23 -6.08
CA LEU A 198 9.62 10.88 -7.24
C LEU A 198 8.77 9.62 -6.97
N VAL A 199 9.38 8.60 -6.39
CA VAL A 199 8.67 7.36 -6.05
C VAL A 199 7.64 7.59 -4.94
N LEU A 200 8.02 8.33 -3.89
CA LEU A 200 7.10 8.71 -2.81
C LEU A 200 5.91 9.52 -3.35
N PHE A 201 6.16 10.44 -4.28
CA PHE A 201 5.13 11.26 -4.89
C PHE A 201 4.12 10.41 -5.68
N CYS A 202 4.57 9.40 -6.41
CA CYS A 202 3.65 8.44 -7.05
C CYS A 202 2.74 7.75 -6.03
N GLY A 203 3.30 7.24 -4.93
CA GLY A 203 2.52 6.64 -3.84
C GLY A 203 1.55 7.64 -3.18
N PHE A 204 1.99 8.87 -2.99
CA PHE A 204 1.17 9.97 -2.45
C PHE A 204 -0.02 10.27 -3.36
N LEU A 205 0.18 10.42 -4.68
CA LEU A 205 -0.90 10.66 -5.63
C LEU A 205 -1.94 9.53 -5.63
N VAL A 206 -1.50 8.28 -5.55
CA VAL A 206 -2.40 7.13 -5.43
C VAL A 206 -3.22 7.23 -4.15
N SER A 207 -2.61 7.65 -3.03
CA SER A 207 -3.27 7.79 -1.74
C SER A 207 -4.41 8.82 -1.73
N LEU A 208 -4.37 9.82 -2.61
CA LEU A 208 -5.44 10.82 -2.74
C LEU A 208 -6.76 10.21 -3.24
N ARG A 209 -6.68 9.11 -3.97
CA ARG A 209 -7.85 8.39 -4.50
C ARG A 209 -8.32 7.26 -3.60
N PHE A 210 -7.57 6.95 -2.54
CA PHE A 210 -7.90 5.86 -1.62
C PHE A 210 -8.97 6.30 -0.62
N ARG A 211 -10.14 5.68 -0.67
CA ARG A 211 -11.32 6.09 0.10
C ARG A 211 -11.72 5.12 1.22
N LEU A 212 -10.95 4.07 1.43
CA LEU A 212 -11.20 3.14 2.52
C LEU A 212 -10.71 3.75 3.85
N ASN A 213 -11.63 3.97 4.76
CA ASN A 213 -11.39 4.47 6.11
C ASN A 213 -12.23 3.68 7.12
N LEU A 214 -12.10 3.98 8.41
CA LEU A 214 -12.82 3.27 9.46
C LEU A 214 -14.35 3.31 9.29
N GLN A 215 -14.91 4.45 8.89
CA GLN A 215 -16.35 4.62 8.72
C GLN A 215 -16.85 3.83 7.49
N THR A 216 -16.19 3.95 6.34
CA THR A 216 -16.57 3.19 5.15
C THR A 216 -16.36 1.69 5.35
N HIS A 217 -15.35 1.30 6.15
CA HIS A 217 -15.11 -0.09 6.50
C HIS A 217 -16.16 -0.65 7.48
N SER A 218 -16.60 0.12 8.49
CA SER A 218 -17.69 -0.33 9.38
C SER A 218 -18.97 -0.59 8.63
N THR A 219 -19.38 0.34 7.74
CA THR A 219 -20.53 0.17 6.86
C THR A 219 -20.39 -1.09 5.99
N LEU A 220 -19.21 -1.32 5.40
CA LEU A 220 -18.94 -2.52 4.61
C LEU A 220 -19.13 -3.80 5.43
N ARG A 221 -18.60 -3.84 6.67
CA ARG A 221 -18.72 -5.01 7.56
C ARG A 221 -20.16 -5.28 7.97
N GLU A 222 -20.95 -4.24 8.23
CA GLU A 222 -22.37 -4.39 8.55
C GLU A 222 -23.13 -5.03 7.38
N GLU A 223 -22.90 -4.57 6.16
CA GLU A 223 -23.52 -5.15 4.97
C GLU A 223 -23.01 -6.57 4.69
N THR A 224 -21.72 -6.84 4.95
CA THR A 224 -21.17 -8.21 4.85
C THR A 224 -21.85 -9.15 5.85
N ALA A 225 -22.11 -8.71 7.07
CA ALA A 225 -22.82 -9.51 8.07
C ALA A 225 -24.24 -9.87 7.61
N LYS A 226 -25.00 -8.91 7.09
CA LYS A 226 -26.33 -9.14 6.50
C LYS A 226 -26.29 -10.13 5.33
N MET A 227 -25.28 -10.02 4.46
CA MET A 227 -25.08 -10.93 3.34
C MET A 227 -24.77 -12.36 3.81
N ARG A 228 -24.03 -12.52 4.91
CA ARG A 228 -23.77 -13.83 5.53
C ARG A 228 -25.03 -14.46 6.13
N GLU A 229 -25.84 -13.66 6.83
CA GLU A 229 -27.08 -14.12 7.48
C GLU A 229 -28.15 -14.52 6.46
N SER A 230 -28.30 -13.76 5.38
CA SER A 230 -29.25 -14.04 4.30
C SER A 230 -28.78 -15.12 3.32
N GLY A 231 -27.58 -15.67 3.53
CA GLY A 231 -26.94 -16.55 2.57
C GLY A 231 -26.55 -15.82 1.29
N ARG A 232 -26.85 -16.43 0.12
CA ARG A 232 -26.60 -15.77 -1.19
C ARG A 232 -27.76 -14.89 -1.67
N ALA A 233 -28.82 -14.78 -0.88
CA ALA A 233 -29.92 -13.87 -1.17
C ALA A 233 -29.45 -12.44 -0.88
N MET A 234 -29.62 -11.55 -1.85
CA MET A 234 -29.33 -10.12 -1.66
C MET A 234 -30.26 -9.60 -0.56
N PRO A 235 -29.75 -8.98 0.53
CA PRO A 235 -30.61 -8.38 1.51
C PRO A 235 -31.42 -7.27 0.85
N GLU A 236 -32.75 -7.28 1.07
CA GLU A 236 -33.58 -6.14 0.73
C GLU A 236 -33.07 -4.94 1.51
N ALA A 237 -32.77 -3.87 0.77
CA ALA A 237 -32.52 -2.53 1.26
C ALA A 237 -31.36 -2.37 2.28
N ALA A 238 -30.13 -2.47 1.82
CA ALA A 238 -29.10 -1.57 2.32
C ALA A 238 -29.64 -0.12 2.22
N SER A 239 -29.40 0.72 3.23
CA SER A 239 -29.73 2.13 3.08
C SER A 239 -29.06 2.68 1.81
N PRO A 240 -29.61 3.69 1.10
CA PRO A 240 -28.98 4.25 -0.10
C PRO A 240 -27.53 4.66 0.13
N HIS A 241 -27.21 5.13 1.35
CA HIS A 241 -25.84 5.48 1.75
C HIS A 241 -24.92 4.25 1.86
N ALA A 242 -25.38 3.17 2.50
CA ALA A 242 -24.61 1.94 2.63
C ALA A 242 -24.37 1.31 1.26
N ARG A 243 -25.39 1.27 0.40
CA ARG A 243 -25.27 0.79 -0.98
C ARG A 243 -24.22 1.56 -1.76
N ALA A 244 -24.31 2.90 -1.75
CA ALA A 244 -23.33 3.76 -2.44
C ALA A 244 -21.89 3.57 -1.91
N THR A 245 -21.74 3.38 -0.59
CA THR A 245 -20.42 3.13 0.03
C THR A 245 -19.84 1.79 -0.43
N VAL A 246 -20.63 0.73 -0.42
CA VAL A 246 -20.20 -0.61 -0.83
C VAL A 246 -19.86 -0.62 -2.33
N GLU A 247 -20.69 -0.04 -3.19
CA GLU A 247 -20.44 0.08 -4.63
C GLU A 247 -19.17 0.89 -4.92
N MET A 248 -18.94 1.97 -4.17
CA MET A 248 -17.72 2.77 -4.30
C MET A 248 -16.45 1.98 -3.96
N LEU A 249 -16.49 1.17 -2.90
CA LEU A 249 -15.35 0.36 -2.46
C LEU A 249 -15.13 -0.87 -3.36
N ALA A 250 -16.20 -1.57 -3.69
CA ALA A 250 -16.15 -2.75 -4.56
C ALA A 250 -15.81 -2.37 -6.02
N GLY A 251 -16.24 -1.19 -6.47
CA GLY A 251 -16.11 -0.76 -7.86
C GLY A 251 -17.05 -1.51 -8.80
N MET A 252 -18.14 -2.07 -8.27
CA MET A 252 -19.16 -2.86 -8.99
C MET A 252 -20.55 -2.50 -8.49
N PRO A 253 -21.62 -2.67 -9.31
CA PRO A 253 -23.00 -2.55 -8.87
C PRO A 253 -23.31 -3.52 -7.71
N PHE A 254 -24.17 -3.12 -6.80
CA PHE A 254 -24.52 -3.89 -5.61
C PHE A 254 -25.07 -5.29 -5.96
N GLU A 255 -25.83 -5.39 -7.04
CA GLU A 255 -26.43 -6.62 -7.55
C GLU A 255 -25.39 -7.65 -8.04
N SER A 256 -24.18 -7.19 -8.36
CA SER A 256 -23.06 -8.03 -8.80
C SER A 256 -22.20 -8.56 -7.64
N LEU A 257 -22.51 -8.19 -6.40
CA LEU A 257 -21.74 -8.58 -5.22
C LEU A 257 -22.05 -10.00 -4.78
N TRP A 258 -21.36 -10.49 -3.76
CA TRP A 258 -21.51 -11.78 -3.12
C TRP A 258 -21.43 -12.96 -4.10
N GLY A 259 -20.46 -12.91 -5.02
CA GLY A 259 -20.24 -13.95 -6.03
C GLY A 259 -21.12 -13.85 -7.27
N ASN A 260 -22.02 -12.85 -7.35
CA ASN A 260 -22.88 -12.63 -8.51
C ASN A 260 -22.16 -11.95 -9.68
N ASN A 261 -20.92 -11.55 -9.51
CA ASN A 261 -20.10 -10.89 -10.56
C ASN A 261 -19.71 -11.83 -11.71
N ASN A 262 -19.98 -13.13 -11.58
CA ASN A 262 -19.74 -14.15 -12.61
C ASN A 262 -21.05 -14.76 -13.11
N ILE A 263 -22.01 -13.93 -13.48
CA ILE A 263 -23.36 -14.28 -13.88
C ILE A 263 -23.37 -15.41 -14.94
N GLY A 264 -22.43 -15.40 -15.88
CA GLY A 264 -22.31 -16.45 -16.90
C GLY A 264 -22.00 -17.84 -16.32
N TYR A 265 -21.20 -17.93 -15.27
CA TYR A 265 -20.88 -19.17 -14.58
C TYR A 265 -22.03 -19.64 -13.67
N LEU A 266 -22.64 -18.70 -12.96
CA LEU A 266 -23.76 -18.98 -12.04
C LEU A 266 -25.01 -19.43 -12.79
N ASN A 267 -25.26 -18.86 -14.00
CA ASN A 267 -26.38 -19.27 -14.84
C ASN A 267 -26.19 -20.68 -15.46
N ARG A 268 -24.96 -21.15 -15.64
CA ARG A 268 -24.70 -22.54 -16.08
C ARG A 268 -24.94 -23.56 -14.99
N ASN A 269 -24.79 -23.17 -13.73
CA ASN A 269 -24.92 -24.06 -12.57
C ASN A 269 -26.19 -23.84 -11.76
N LYS A 270 -27.08 -22.91 -12.16
CA LYS A 270 -28.41 -22.83 -11.54
C LYS A 270 -29.21 -24.05 -12.02
N PRO A 271 -29.74 -24.87 -11.11
CA PRO A 271 -30.75 -25.85 -11.48
C PRO A 271 -31.87 -25.09 -12.18
N ALA A 272 -32.32 -25.63 -13.31
CA ALA A 272 -33.39 -25.01 -14.09
C ALA A 272 -34.56 -24.70 -13.11
N ALA A 273 -34.98 -23.43 -13.08
CA ALA A 273 -36.13 -23.05 -12.26
C ALA A 273 -37.26 -23.98 -12.61
N PRO A 274 -37.97 -24.60 -11.60
CA PRO A 274 -39.07 -25.48 -11.87
C PRO A 274 -40.04 -24.75 -12.77
N SER A 275 -40.33 -25.34 -13.92
CA SER A 275 -41.17 -24.72 -14.94
C SER A 275 -42.52 -24.39 -14.31
N LEU A 276 -42.99 -23.15 -14.44
CA LEU A 276 -44.29 -22.72 -13.93
C LEU A 276 -45.48 -23.58 -14.42
N LYS A 277 -45.26 -24.43 -15.44
CA LYS A 277 -46.25 -25.43 -15.91
C LYS A 277 -46.55 -26.54 -14.88
N GLY A 278 -45.67 -26.83 -13.93
CA GLY A 278 -45.94 -27.80 -12.85
C GLY A 278 -46.80 -27.25 -11.69
N ARG A 279 -46.90 -25.93 -11.52
CA ARG A 279 -47.76 -25.34 -10.44
C ARG A 279 -49.24 -25.30 -10.80
N ALA A 280 -49.61 -25.31 -12.08
CA ALA A 280 -50.99 -25.33 -12.50
C ALA A 280 -51.66 -26.69 -12.30
N VAL A 281 -50.92 -27.79 -12.30
CA VAL A 281 -51.45 -29.14 -12.15
C VAL A 281 -51.70 -29.49 -10.67
N LEU A 282 -50.89 -28.94 -9.73
CA LEU A 282 -51.06 -29.21 -8.29
C LEU A 282 -52.23 -28.42 -7.65
N ASN A 283 -52.64 -27.30 -8.23
CA ASN A 283 -53.79 -26.52 -7.74
C ASN A 283 -55.12 -27.07 -8.27
N SER A 284 -55.14 -27.96 -9.29
CA SER A 284 -56.38 -28.55 -9.80
C SER A 284 -56.80 -29.79 -9.03
N THR A 285 -55.90 -30.42 -8.26
CA THR A 285 -56.18 -31.60 -7.47
C THR A 285 -56.65 -31.32 -6.02
N TYR A 286 -56.50 -30.06 -5.56
CA TYR A 286 -56.89 -29.69 -4.17
C TYR A 286 -58.28 -29.04 -4.07
N ASN A 287 -59.00 -28.84 -5.21
CA ASN A 287 -60.34 -28.25 -5.24
C ASN A 287 -61.42 -29.22 -5.68
N ARG A 288 -61.21 -30.53 -5.53
CA ARG A 288 -62.25 -31.56 -5.63
C ARG A 288 -62.13 -32.55 -4.47
N GLY A 289 -62.65 -32.13 -3.35
CA GLY A 289 -62.84 -32.96 -2.17
C GLY A 289 -63.69 -32.21 -1.18
#